data_fa958924f6f09e131da94178db39129e
#
_entry.id   fa958924f6f09e131da94178db39129e
#
_cell.length_a   1.000
_cell.length_b   1.000
_cell.length_c   1.000
_cell.angle_alpha   90.00
_cell.angle_beta   90.00
_cell.angle_gamma   90.00
#
_symmetry.space_group_name_H-M   'P 1'
#
loop_
_entity.id
_entity.type
_entity.pdbx_description
1 polymer ?
#
loop_
_entity_poly.entity_id
_entity_poly.type
_entity_poly.pdbx_seq_one_letter_code
_entity_poly.pdbx_strand_id
1 'polypeptide(L)'
;RAIIYYMRQYPDRFHHPREDVAFNRLVTHDQTLQLTCARRIQEHAVIAAAGEELLSCLDRIIAGVVIERSTLEAAAATYLIYYRHHLAAEERELIPRAVELLTAADWKAVSAIPTEPDPLFGTDSDERYRELRQQIAIMAEEAE
;
A
#
# COMPACT_ATOMS: atom_id res chain seq x y z
N ARG A 1 2.34 -12.44 9.26
CA ARG A 1 0.90 -12.18 9.12
C ARG A 1 0.56 -10.73 9.47
N ALA A 2 0.98 -10.20 10.63
CA ALA A 2 0.60 -8.85 11.10
C ALA A 2 0.86 -7.76 10.06
N ILE A 3 2.02 -7.77 9.40
CA ILE A 3 2.38 -6.83 8.33
C ILE A 3 1.34 -6.85 7.20
N ILE A 4 1.05 -8.03 6.66
CA ILE A 4 0.12 -8.16 5.53
C ILE A 4 -1.30 -7.74 5.95
N TYR A 5 -1.71 -8.09 7.16
CA TYR A 5 -2.98 -7.65 7.72
C TYR A 5 -3.04 -6.11 7.80
N TYR A 6 -2.00 -5.45 8.33
CA TYR A 6 -1.92 -3.99 8.37
C TYR A 6 -2.01 -3.39 6.97
N MET A 7 -1.22 -3.89 6.00
CA MET A 7 -1.20 -3.39 4.63
C MET A 7 -2.59 -3.46 3.98
N ARG A 8 -3.34 -4.54 4.24
CA ARG A 8 -4.71 -4.72 3.76
C ARG A 8 -5.72 -3.81 4.47
N GLN A 9 -5.54 -3.58 5.78
CA GLN A 9 -6.51 -2.82 6.58
C GLN A 9 -6.30 -1.31 6.53
N TYR A 10 -5.09 -0.83 6.25
CA TYR A 10 -4.83 0.61 6.25
C TYR A 10 -4.40 1.15 4.88
N PRO A 11 -3.26 0.80 4.26
CA PRO A 11 -2.92 1.31 2.94
C PRO A 11 -3.99 1.05 1.88
N ASP A 12 -4.46 -0.18 1.74
CA ASP A 12 -5.44 -0.53 0.71
C ASP A 12 -6.79 0.18 0.89
N ARG A 13 -7.18 0.51 2.11
CA ARG A 13 -8.50 1.12 2.40
C ARG A 13 -8.49 2.64 2.47
N PHE A 14 -7.38 3.23 2.85
CA PHE A 14 -7.32 4.67 3.12
C PHE A 14 -6.25 5.40 2.31
N HIS A 15 -5.14 4.77 2.00
CA HIS A 15 -4.03 5.39 1.27
C HIS A 15 -4.27 5.33 -0.25
N HIS A 16 -4.42 4.16 -0.83
CA HIS A 16 -4.65 4.00 -2.26
C HIS A 16 -5.87 4.76 -2.81
N PRO A 17 -7.05 4.82 -2.14
CA PRO A 17 -8.15 5.65 -2.62
C PRO A 17 -7.84 7.15 -2.69
N ARG A 18 -6.94 7.65 -1.85
CA ARG A 18 -6.51 9.04 -1.90
C ARG A 18 -5.55 9.27 -3.06
N GLU A 19 -4.67 8.32 -3.33
CA GLU A 19 -3.79 8.34 -4.50
C GLU A 19 -4.59 8.27 -5.80
N ASP A 20 -5.62 7.44 -5.87
CA ASP A 20 -6.52 7.37 -7.03
C ASP A 20 -7.12 8.74 -7.37
N VAL A 21 -7.54 9.50 -6.36
CA VAL A 21 -8.04 10.87 -6.56
C VAL A 21 -6.92 11.79 -7.04
N ALA A 22 -5.73 11.72 -6.43
CA ALA A 22 -4.58 12.53 -6.82
C ALA A 22 -4.17 12.25 -8.28
N PHE A 23 -4.09 10.98 -8.67
CA PHE A 23 -3.71 10.56 -10.04
C PHE A 23 -4.77 10.98 -11.07
N ASN A 24 -6.05 10.84 -10.76
CA ASN A 24 -7.12 11.34 -11.63
C ASN A 24 -7.06 12.87 -11.79
N ARG A 25 -6.73 13.61 -10.73
CA ARG A 25 -6.52 15.06 -10.81
C ARG A 25 -5.28 15.40 -11.62
N LEU A 26 -4.19 14.66 -11.45
CA LEU A 26 -2.95 14.86 -12.19
C LEU A 26 -3.16 14.78 -13.71
N VAL A 27 -3.97 13.84 -14.18
CA VAL A 27 -4.32 13.70 -15.61
C VAL A 27 -5.06 14.94 -16.14
N THR A 28 -5.82 15.67 -15.31
CA THR A 28 -6.48 16.91 -15.75
C THR A 28 -5.49 18.04 -16.03
N HIS A 29 -4.31 18.02 -15.40
CA HIS A 29 -3.24 18.99 -15.60
C HIS A 29 -2.24 18.57 -16.68
N ASP A 30 -2.01 17.25 -16.81
CA ASP A 30 -1.11 16.69 -17.81
C ASP A 30 -1.68 15.38 -18.39
N GLN A 31 -2.32 15.48 -19.54
CA GLN A 31 -2.94 14.34 -20.22
C GLN A 31 -1.91 13.29 -20.69
N THR A 32 -0.63 13.64 -20.81
CA THR A 32 0.41 12.67 -21.17
C THR A 32 0.60 11.60 -20.09
N LEU A 33 0.20 11.87 -18.86
CA LEU A 33 0.27 10.94 -17.73
C LEU A 33 -0.92 9.96 -17.65
N GLN A 34 -1.90 10.06 -18.57
CA GLN A 34 -3.13 9.26 -18.50
C GLN A 34 -2.87 7.75 -18.39
N LEU A 35 -2.01 7.20 -19.23
CA LEU A 35 -1.69 5.76 -19.19
C LEU A 35 -0.93 5.37 -17.93
N THR A 36 0.00 6.21 -17.49
CA THR A 36 0.79 5.96 -16.28
C THR A 36 -0.11 5.97 -15.05
N CYS A 37 -0.96 6.97 -14.90
CA CYS A 37 -1.93 7.06 -13.79
C CYS A 37 -2.94 5.90 -13.80
N ALA A 38 -3.54 5.61 -14.95
CA ALA A 38 -4.51 4.51 -15.08
C ALA A 38 -3.87 3.17 -14.71
N ARG A 39 -2.62 2.93 -15.08
CA ARG A 39 -1.88 1.72 -14.72
C ARG A 39 -1.66 1.62 -13.22
N ARG A 40 -1.26 2.71 -12.53
CA ARG A 40 -1.05 2.70 -11.07
C ARG A 40 -2.36 2.43 -10.34
N ILE A 41 -3.46 3.09 -10.71
CA ILE A 41 -4.79 2.84 -10.15
C ILE A 41 -5.20 1.36 -10.33
N GLN A 42 -4.93 0.78 -11.49
CA GLN A 42 -5.21 -0.65 -11.73
C GLN A 42 -4.33 -1.56 -10.86
N GLU A 43 -3.08 -1.19 -10.62
CA GLU A 43 -2.15 -1.95 -9.77
C GLU A 43 -2.62 -2.01 -8.31
N HIS A 44 -3.32 -1.01 -7.78
CA HIS A 44 -3.92 -1.08 -6.44
C HIS A 44 -4.82 -2.31 -6.27
N ALA A 45 -5.68 -2.59 -7.26
CA ALA A 45 -6.54 -3.77 -7.22
C ALA A 45 -5.74 -5.08 -7.30
N VAL A 46 -4.66 -5.12 -8.08
CA VAL A 46 -3.78 -6.29 -8.21
C VAL A 46 -3.02 -6.55 -6.91
N ILE A 47 -2.47 -5.50 -6.30
CA ILE A 47 -1.77 -5.57 -5.00
C ILE A 47 -2.73 -6.03 -3.91
N ALA A 48 -3.93 -5.46 -3.87
CA ALA A 48 -4.96 -5.85 -2.93
C ALA A 48 -5.33 -7.35 -3.05
N ALA A 49 -5.52 -7.85 -4.27
CA ALA A 49 -5.79 -9.27 -4.51
C ALA A 49 -4.62 -10.17 -4.11
N ALA A 50 -3.39 -9.79 -4.45
CA ALA A 50 -2.19 -10.55 -4.06
C ALA A 50 -1.98 -10.57 -2.53
N GLY A 51 -2.27 -9.45 -1.86
CA GLY A 51 -2.22 -9.34 -0.39
C GLY A 51 -3.27 -10.23 0.28
N GLU A 52 -4.49 -10.30 -0.27
CA GLU A 52 -5.54 -11.18 0.24
C GLU A 52 -5.15 -12.67 0.11
N GLU A 53 -4.61 -13.07 -1.04
CA GLU A 53 -4.15 -14.44 -1.24
C GLU A 53 -3.04 -14.83 -0.26
N LEU A 54 -2.05 -13.95 -0.07
CA LEU A 54 -0.97 -14.18 0.90
C LEU A 54 -1.52 -14.25 2.33
N LEU A 55 -2.42 -13.36 2.71
CA LEU A 55 -3.04 -13.36 4.04
C LEU A 55 -3.84 -14.65 4.27
N SER A 56 -4.61 -15.11 3.28
CA SER A 56 -5.35 -16.37 3.31
C SER A 56 -4.42 -17.57 3.51
N CYS A 57 -3.30 -17.63 2.80
CA CYS A 57 -2.29 -18.69 3.01
C CYS A 57 -1.76 -18.70 4.44
N LEU A 58 -1.41 -17.51 4.98
CA LEU A 58 -0.90 -17.36 6.34
C LEU A 58 -1.94 -17.75 7.41
N ASP A 59 -3.20 -17.35 7.21
CA ASP A 59 -4.28 -17.68 8.14
C ASP A 59 -4.60 -19.18 8.16
N ARG A 60 -4.53 -19.85 7.00
CA ARG A 60 -4.69 -21.31 6.91
C ARG A 60 -3.57 -22.05 7.64
N ILE A 61 -2.31 -21.59 7.54
CA ILE A 61 -1.18 -22.16 8.27
C ILE A 61 -1.40 -22.01 9.78
N ILE A 62 -1.82 -20.83 10.25
CA ILE A 62 -2.10 -20.58 11.67
C ILE A 62 -3.24 -21.48 12.18
N ALA A 63 -4.23 -21.76 11.32
CA ALA A 63 -5.31 -22.69 11.61
C ALA A 63 -4.90 -24.18 11.55
N GLY A 64 -3.61 -24.50 11.34
CA GLY A 64 -3.10 -25.87 11.29
C GLY A 64 -3.31 -26.58 9.95
N VAL A 65 -3.71 -25.87 8.90
CA VAL A 65 -3.87 -26.43 7.54
C VAL A 65 -2.49 -26.59 6.90
N VAL A 66 -2.20 -27.77 6.39
CA VAL A 66 -0.97 -28.00 5.63
C VAL A 66 -1.08 -27.35 4.25
N ILE A 67 -0.15 -26.45 3.96
CA ILE A 67 0.00 -25.78 2.66
C ILE A 67 1.38 -26.12 2.11
N GLU A 68 1.47 -26.38 0.82
CA GLU A 68 2.75 -26.55 0.16
C GLU A 68 3.60 -25.28 0.28
N ARG A 69 4.87 -25.44 0.61
CA ARG A 69 5.81 -24.32 0.77
C ARG A 69 5.89 -23.47 -0.49
N SER A 70 5.88 -24.09 -1.67
CA SER A 70 5.88 -23.42 -2.97
C SER A 70 4.68 -22.48 -3.17
N THR A 71 3.50 -22.86 -2.67
CA THR A 71 2.28 -22.02 -2.72
C THR A 71 2.46 -20.75 -1.89
N LEU A 72 2.96 -20.87 -0.66
CA LEU A 72 3.22 -19.73 0.18
C LEU A 72 4.32 -18.82 -0.39
N GLU A 73 5.42 -19.42 -0.87
CA GLU A 73 6.52 -18.66 -1.47
C GLU A 73 6.07 -17.91 -2.73
N ALA A 74 5.26 -18.53 -3.57
CA ALA A 74 4.71 -17.88 -4.77
C ALA A 74 3.80 -16.71 -4.41
N ALA A 75 2.88 -16.88 -3.44
CA ALA A 75 2.01 -15.79 -2.98
C ALA A 75 2.81 -14.63 -2.38
N ALA A 76 3.82 -14.93 -1.55
CA ALA A 76 4.68 -13.92 -0.94
C ALA A 76 5.52 -13.18 -2.00
N ALA A 77 6.13 -13.90 -2.94
CA ALA A 77 6.92 -13.31 -4.01
C ALA A 77 6.07 -12.42 -4.91
N THR A 78 4.87 -12.86 -5.28
CA THR A 78 3.93 -12.09 -6.10
C THR A 78 3.60 -10.76 -5.40
N TYR A 79 3.16 -10.82 -4.14
CA TYR A 79 2.83 -9.62 -3.38
C TYR A 79 4.01 -8.65 -3.29
N LEU A 80 5.19 -9.13 -2.89
CA LEU A 80 6.38 -8.29 -2.71
C LEU A 80 6.87 -7.65 -4.01
N ILE A 81 6.85 -8.40 -5.12
CA ILE A 81 7.30 -7.89 -6.42
C ILE A 81 6.36 -6.77 -6.90
N TYR A 82 5.05 -7.02 -6.87
CA TYR A 82 4.07 -6.01 -7.27
C TYR A 82 4.15 -4.77 -6.39
N TYR A 83 4.18 -4.94 -5.07
CA TYR A 83 4.20 -3.83 -4.13
C TYR A 83 5.45 -2.95 -4.29
N ARG A 84 6.64 -3.56 -4.35
CA ARG A 84 7.91 -2.84 -4.55
C ARG A 84 7.97 -2.11 -5.89
N HIS A 85 7.50 -2.76 -6.94
CA HIS A 85 7.47 -2.14 -8.27
C HIS A 85 6.53 -0.92 -8.28
N HIS A 86 5.38 -1.05 -7.67
CA HIS A 86 4.38 0.00 -7.54
C HIS A 86 4.94 1.23 -6.82
N LEU A 87 5.45 1.06 -5.59
CA LEU A 87 6.07 2.14 -4.81
C LEU A 87 7.20 2.84 -5.59
N ALA A 88 8.14 2.06 -6.15
CA ALA A 88 9.27 2.62 -6.89
C ALA A 88 8.83 3.43 -8.12
N ALA A 89 7.74 3.04 -8.76
CA ALA A 89 7.22 3.75 -9.91
C ALA A 89 6.47 5.03 -9.52
N GLU A 90 5.72 5.02 -8.41
CA GLU A 90 5.08 6.23 -7.88
C GLU A 90 6.09 7.27 -7.44
N GLU A 91 7.08 6.86 -6.65
CA GLU A 91 8.14 7.75 -6.17
C GLU A 91 8.93 8.38 -7.31
N ARG A 92 9.17 7.63 -8.38
CA ARG A 92 9.95 8.11 -9.53
C ARG A 92 9.13 8.94 -10.51
N GLU A 93 7.89 8.55 -10.77
CA GLU A 93 7.13 9.03 -11.93
C GLU A 93 5.97 9.97 -11.54
N LEU A 94 5.21 9.64 -10.51
CA LEU A 94 3.95 10.35 -10.22
C LEU A 94 4.04 11.33 -9.05
N ILE A 95 4.71 10.98 -7.96
CA ILE A 95 4.82 11.87 -6.79
C ILE A 95 5.49 13.21 -7.14
N PRO A 96 6.62 13.24 -7.88
CA PRO A 96 7.23 14.50 -8.29
C PRO A 96 6.30 15.36 -9.15
N ARG A 97 5.55 14.73 -10.05
CA ARG A 97 4.60 15.43 -10.91
C ARG A 97 3.38 15.93 -10.14
N ALA A 98 2.91 15.16 -9.15
CA ALA A 98 1.82 15.59 -8.29
C ALA A 98 2.20 16.82 -7.45
N VAL A 99 3.41 16.85 -6.91
CA VAL A 99 3.94 18.02 -6.18
C VAL A 99 4.04 19.25 -7.08
N GLU A 100 4.42 19.07 -8.33
CA GLU A 100 4.59 20.17 -9.29
C GLU A 100 3.25 20.72 -9.81
N LEU A 101 2.28 19.85 -10.11
CA LEU A 101 1.11 20.20 -10.92
C LEU A 101 -0.18 20.34 -10.10
N LEU A 102 -0.34 19.62 -8.99
CA LEU A 102 -1.57 19.65 -8.23
C LEU A 102 -1.73 20.98 -7.48
N THR A 103 -2.90 21.60 -7.64
CA THR A 103 -3.26 22.83 -6.97
C THR A 103 -3.75 22.60 -5.54
N ALA A 104 -3.88 23.68 -4.77
CA ALA A 104 -4.50 23.61 -3.43
C ALA A 104 -5.94 23.05 -3.46
N ALA A 105 -6.69 23.29 -4.55
CA ALA A 105 -8.03 22.73 -4.72
C ALA A 105 -7.99 21.21 -4.94
N ASP A 106 -7.01 20.71 -5.67
CA ASP A 106 -6.82 19.27 -5.88
C ASP A 106 -6.41 18.56 -4.59
N TRP A 107 -5.49 19.13 -3.85
CA TRP A 107 -5.10 18.62 -2.53
C TRP A 107 -6.25 18.64 -1.52
N LYS A 108 -7.13 19.63 -1.60
CA LYS A 108 -8.36 19.66 -0.81
C LYS A 108 -9.28 18.49 -1.19
N ALA A 109 -9.40 18.16 -2.48
CA ALA A 109 -10.20 17.01 -2.93
C ALA A 109 -9.61 15.68 -2.44
N VAL A 110 -8.29 15.51 -2.50
CA VAL A 110 -7.58 14.35 -1.93
C VAL A 110 -7.84 14.22 -0.42
N SER A 111 -7.74 15.34 0.30
CA SER A 111 -7.96 15.39 1.75
C SER A 111 -9.42 15.16 2.16
N ALA A 112 -10.37 15.31 1.25
CA ALA A 112 -11.79 15.05 1.50
C ALA A 112 -12.13 13.54 1.49
N ILE A 113 -11.23 12.69 0.98
CA ILE A 113 -11.40 11.23 1.06
C ILE A 113 -11.25 10.81 2.53
N PRO A 114 -12.23 10.07 3.08
CA PRO A 114 -12.17 9.62 4.46
C PRO A 114 -10.88 8.86 4.77
N THR A 115 -10.33 9.11 5.94
CA THR A 115 -9.18 8.39 6.46
C THR A 115 -9.37 8.16 7.95
N GLU A 116 -8.68 7.17 8.48
CA GLU A 116 -8.57 6.91 9.92
C GLU A 116 -7.12 7.18 10.36
N PRO A 117 -6.87 7.45 11.65
CA PRO A 117 -5.51 7.50 12.17
C PRO A 117 -4.76 6.21 11.84
N ASP A 118 -3.49 6.34 11.45
CA ASP A 118 -2.67 5.17 11.17
C ASP A 118 -2.49 4.33 12.45
N PRO A 119 -2.95 3.08 12.48
CA PRO A 119 -2.91 2.26 13.69
C PRO A 119 -1.49 1.78 14.05
N LEU A 120 -0.54 1.87 13.10
CA LEU A 120 0.85 1.47 13.30
C LEU A 120 1.75 2.66 13.64
N PHE A 121 1.61 3.79 12.92
CA PHE A 121 2.47 4.96 13.04
C PHE A 121 1.76 6.21 13.56
N GLY A 122 0.46 6.17 13.78
CA GLY A 122 -0.32 7.28 14.32
C GLY A 122 -0.06 7.56 15.81
N THR A 123 -0.57 8.68 16.29
CA THR A 123 -0.43 9.11 17.69
C THR A 123 -1.09 8.16 18.69
N ASP A 124 -2.20 7.55 18.30
CA ASP A 124 -2.96 6.56 19.08
C ASP A 124 -2.79 5.17 18.46
N SER A 125 -1.54 4.70 18.49
CA SER A 125 -1.23 3.41 17.90
C SER A 125 -1.94 2.25 18.61
N ASP A 126 -2.57 1.40 17.82
CA ASP A 126 -3.28 0.23 18.29
C ASP A 126 -2.32 -0.77 18.96
N GLU A 127 -2.68 -1.21 20.17
CA GLU A 127 -1.94 -2.22 20.94
C GLU A 127 -1.63 -3.48 20.12
N ARG A 128 -2.53 -3.86 19.20
CA ARG A 128 -2.36 -5.00 18.30
C ARG A 128 -1.11 -4.90 17.40
N TYR A 129 -0.59 -3.70 17.19
CA TYR A 129 0.60 -3.45 16.35
C TYR A 129 1.86 -3.12 17.16
N ARG A 130 1.80 -3.19 18.50
CA ARG A 130 2.97 -2.87 19.36
C ARG A 130 4.18 -3.73 19.00
N GLU A 131 4.01 -5.05 18.93
CA GLU A 131 5.10 -5.96 18.59
C GLU A 131 5.65 -5.70 17.18
N LEU A 132 4.77 -5.45 16.22
CA LEU A 132 5.17 -5.13 14.85
C LEU A 132 6.00 -3.84 14.80
N ARG A 133 5.62 -2.81 15.53
CA ARG A 133 6.42 -1.56 15.63
C ARG A 133 7.79 -1.80 16.22
N GLN A 134 7.87 -2.59 17.28
CA GLN A 134 9.16 -2.94 17.90
C GLN A 134 10.06 -3.68 16.92
N GLN A 135 9.53 -4.65 16.19
CA GLN A 135 10.28 -5.39 15.17
C GLN A 135 10.76 -4.46 14.04
N ILE A 136 9.92 -3.56 13.55
CA ILE A 136 10.31 -2.59 12.51
C ILE A 136 11.43 -1.67 13.03
N ALA A 137 11.33 -1.17 14.25
CA ALA A 137 12.36 -0.31 14.86
C ALA A 137 13.71 -1.02 14.95
N ILE A 138 13.73 -2.27 15.44
CA ILE A 138 14.95 -3.09 15.52
C ILE A 138 15.56 -3.30 14.12
N MET A 139 14.75 -3.66 13.14
CA MET A 139 15.24 -3.88 11.77
C MET A 139 15.77 -2.60 11.11
N ALA A 140 15.20 -1.44 11.44
CA ALA A 140 15.68 -0.16 10.93
C ALA A 140 17.05 0.20 11.53
N GLU A 141 17.26 -0.05 12.82
CA GLU A 141 18.55 0.16 13.49
C GLU A 141 19.67 -0.77 12.97
N GLU A 142 19.31 -1.99 12.55
CA GLU A 142 20.27 -2.95 11.97
C GLU A 142 20.67 -2.62 10.51
N ALA A 143 19.91 -1.76 9.84
CA ALA A 143 20.12 -1.40 8.43
C ALA A 143 20.98 -0.13 8.24
N GLU A 144 21.30 0.60 9.33
CA GLU A 144 22.18 1.77 9.35
C GLU A 144 23.64 1.36 9.60
#